data_f6f6f78886e16626e0fa2cf5880dc323
#
_entry.id   f6f6f78886e16626e0fa2cf5880dc323
#
_cell.length_a   1.000
_cell.length_b   1.000
_cell.length_c   1.000
_cell.angle_alpha   90.00
_cell.angle_beta   90.00
_cell.angle_gamma   90.00
#
_symmetry.space_group_name_H-M   'P 1'
#
loop_
_entity.id
_entity.type
_entity.pdbx_description
1 polymer ?
#
loop_
_entity_poly.entity_id
_entity_poly.type
_entity_poly.pdbx_seq_one_letter_code
_entity_poly.pdbx_strand_id
1 'polypeptide(L)'
;QVVDECIVGYQPEEMAIVGNKLYVANSGGYRVPNYDRTVSVIDLKTFTEEKKIDVAINLHRIQPDNYGNLYVSSRGDYYEIPSKTFIIDTSTDEVTYEFEDLPNTHMTLCRDSLFLYSTEWSYITNDWTVSYAIVNTRTREIVTRNFIKDGTEKRIQTPYGIAVNPNTGEFLVTDAKDYVRAGTLHCFGPDGIRKWSISTGNIP
;
A
#
# COMPACT_ATOMS: atom_id res chain seq x y z
N GLN A 1 9.73 -23.89 12.82
CA GLN A 1 10.10 -23.65 14.23
C GLN A 1 10.17 -22.15 14.46
N VAL A 2 9.42 -21.60 15.44
CA VAL A 2 9.58 -20.22 15.90
C VAL A 2 10.90 -20.15 16.65
N VAL A 3 11.72 -19.15 16.35
CA VAL A 3 13.03 -18.95 16.98
C VAL A 3 13.03 -17.77 17.94
N ASP A 4 12.15 -16.77 17.71
CA ASP A 4 11.98 -15.63 18.59
C ASP A 4 10.64 -14.93 18.34
N GLU A 5 10.18 -14.08 19.27
CA GLU A 5 8.93 -13.33 19.21
C GLU A 5 9.14 -11.90 19.72
N CYS A 6 8.51 -10.92 19.06
CA CYS A 6 8.49 -9.54 19.50
C CYS A 6 7.04 -9.04 19.55
N ILE A 7 6.64 -8.46 20.70
CA ILE A 7 5.31 -7.86 20.85
C ILE A 7 5.33 -6.48 20.19
N VAL A 8 4.35 -6.23 19.31
CA VAL A 8 4.14 -4.97 18.58
C VAL A 8 2.78 -4.35 18.93
N GLY A 9 2.26 -3.45 18.09
CA GLY A 9 0.92 -2.91 18.25
C GLY A 9 -0.20 -3.89 17.90
N TYR A 10 -1.42 -3.40 17.86
CA TYR A 10 -2.60 -4.22 17.58
C TYR A 10 -2.79 -4.46 16.08
N GLN A 11 -3.14 -5.70 15.72
CA GLN A 11 -3.35 -6.16 14.34
C GLN A 11 -2.24 -5.66 13.40
N PRO A 12 -1.01 -6.20 13.50
CA PRO A 12 0.04 -5.92 12.54
C PRO A 12 -0.38 -6.41 11.15
N GLU A 13 -0.22 -5.55 10.13
CA GLU A 13 -0.68 -5.81 8.76
C GLU A 13 0.48 -6.13 7.82
N GLU A 14 1.43 -5.24 7.73
CA GLU A 14 2.59 -5.40 6.84
C GLU A 14 3.87 -4.92 7.51
N MET A 15 5.00 -5.41 7.03
CA MET A 15 6.31 -5.08 7.59
C MET A 15 7.34 -4.83 6.50
N ALA A 16 8.35 -4.00 6.81
CA ALA A 16 9.46 -3.70 5.92
C ALA A 16 10.78 -3.64 6.69
N ILE A 17 11.87 -4.02 6.03
CA ILE A 17 13.22 -3.95 6.58
C ILE A 17 13.96 -2.80 5.90
N VAL A 18 14.58 -1.93 6.72
CA VAL A 18 15.53 -0.92 6.26
C VAL A 18 16.76 -0.96 7.17
N GLY A 19 17.90 -1.29 6.60
CA GLY A 19 19.13 -1.47 7.36
C GLY A 19 19.01 -2.59 8.39
N ASN A 20 19.18 -2.26 9.66
CA ASN A 20 19.06 -3.21 10.79
C ASN A 20 17.73 -3.09 11.54
N LYS A 21 16.75 -2.41 10.98
CA LYS A 21 15.45 -2.21 11.60
C LYS A 21 14.34 -2.89 10.81
N LEU A 22 13.40 -3.50 11.55
CA LEU A 22 12.13 -3.98 11.04
C LEU A 22 11.03 -2.99 11.47
N TYR A 23 10.28 -2.50 10.51
CA TYR A 23 9.15 -1.60 10.72
C TYR A 23 7.85 -2.37 10.51
N VAL A 24 6.93 -2.29 11.45
CA VAL A 24 5.65 -3.02 11.42
C VAL A 24 4.49 -2.04 11.53
N ALA A 25 3.64 -2.00 10.50
CA ALA A 25 2.43 -1.19 10.49
C ALA A 25 1.33 -1.86 11.32
N ASN A 26 0.85 -1.18 12.36
CA ASN A 26 -0.20 -1.66 13.26
C ASN A 26 -1.52 -0.97 12.91
N SER A 27 -2.54 -1.75 12.55
CA SER A 27 -3.83 -1.19 12.17
C SER A 27 -4.80 -1.01 13.34
N GLY A 28 -4.81 -1.96 14.27
CA GLY A 28 -5.88 -2.04 15.26
C GLY A 28 -7.26 -2.16 14.62
N GLY A 29 -7.36 -2.71 13.40
CA GLY A 29 -8.56 -2.67 12.56
C GLY A 29 -9.82 -3.28 13.18
N TYR A 30 -9.67 -4.22 14.13
CA TYR A 30 -10.81 -4.80 14.85
C TYR A 30 -11.19 -4.04 16.14
N ARG A 31 -10.50 -2.93 16.44
CA ARG A 31 -10.71 -2.14 17.68
C ARG A 31 -11.53 -0.87 17.45
N VAL A 32 -12.47 -0.90 16.52
CA VAL A 32 -13.32 0.25 16.21
C VAL A 32 -14.03 0.77 17.47
N PRO A 33 -14.02 2.09 17.75
CA PRO A 33 -13.35 3.17 17.02
C PRO A 33 -11.89 3.41 17.44
N ASN A 34 -11.33 2.58 18.33
CA ASN A 34 -10.01 2.78 18.95
C ASN A 34 -8.91 2.06 18.14
N TYR A 35 -8.77 2.41 16.88
CA TYR A 35 -7.72 1.87 16.00
C TYR A 35 -6.33 2.08 16.60
N ASP A 36 -5.37 1.20 16.24
CA ASP A 36 -3.96 1.52 16.42
C ASP A 36 -3.54 2.55 15.37
N ARG A 37 -2.43 3.24 15.62
CA ARG A 37 -1.96 4.31 14.76
C ARG A 37 -0.45 4.36 14.62
N THR A 38 0.21 3.26 14.98
CA THR A 38 1.65 3.25 15.15
C THR A 38 2.36 2.35 14.15
N VAL A 39 3.60 2.71 13.82
CA VAL A 39 4.59 1.80 13.25
C VAL A 39 5.56 1.41 14.35
N SER A 40 5.64 0.12 14.67
CA SER A 40 6.64 -0.42 15.61
C SER A 40 7.99 -0.51 14.93
N VAL A 41 9.05 -0.08 15.60
CA VAL A 41 10.45 -0.16 15.15
C VAL A 41 11.17 -1.19 15.99
N ILE A 42 11.66 -2.25 15.35
CA ILE A 42 12.31 -3.41 15.98
C ILE A 42 13.77 -3.47 15.54
N ASP A 43 14.70 -3.51 16.48
CA ASP A 43 16.11 -3.81 16.17
C ASP A 43 16.27 -5.29 15.84
N LEU A 44 16.81 -5.60 14.66
CA LEU A 44 16.97 -6.97 14.18
C LEU A 44 18.10 -7.76 14.85
N LYS A 45 19.02 -7.10 15.60
CA LYS A 45 20.09 -7.79 16.32
C LYS A 45 19.60 -8.32 17.67
N THR A 46 18.80 -7.48 18.36
CA THR A 46 18.26 -7.84 19.69
C THR A 46 16.87 -8.43 19.61
N PHE A 47 16.19 -8.26 18.47
CA PHE A 47 14.80 -8.61 18.19
C PHE A 47 13.82 -8.00 19.22
N THR A 48 14.08 -6.75 19.63
CA THR A 48 13.25 -6.02 20.58
C THR A 48 12.70 -4.72 19.97
N GLU A 49 11.48 -4.34 20.37
CA GLU A 49 10.89 -3.05 19.97
C GLU A 49 11.66 -1.91 20.63
N GLU A 50 12.22 -1.01 19.83
CA GLU A 50 12.94 0.17 20.31
C GLU A 50 11.99 1.34 20.57
N LYS A 51 11.01 1.52 19.69
CA LYS A 51 10.03 2.63 19.78
C LYS A 51 8.81 2.36 18.90
N LYS A 52 7.80 3.21 19.05
CA LYS A 52 6.66 3.33 18.15
C LYS A 52 6.63 4.72 17.54
N ILE A 53 6.40 4.79 16.23
CA ILE A 53 6.19 6.03 15.49
C ILE A 53 4.68 6.24 15.39
N ASP A 54 4.17 7.35 15.91
CA ASP A 54 2.77 7.76 15.73
C ASP A 54 2.59 8.29 14.30
N VAL A 55 1.69 7.72 13.51
CA VAL A 55 1.48 8.08 12.10
C VAL A 55 0.04 8.49 11.86
N ALA A 56 -0.86 7.52 11.77
CA ALA A 56 -2.28 7.72 11.51
C ALA A 56 -3.03 6.44 11.88
N ILE A 57 -4.34 6.54 12.07
CA ILE A 57 -5.18 5.40 12.43
C ILE A 57 -5.21 4.34 11.33
N ASN A 58 -5.41 3.08 11.72
CA ASN A 58 -5.71 1.96 10.80
C ASN A 58 -4.67 1.81 9.68
N LEU A 59 -3.39 1.75 10.04
CA LEU A 59 -2.29 1.57 9.09
C LEU A 59 -2.41 0.25 8.37
N HIS A 60 -1.97 0.20 7.09
CA HIS A 60 -2.11 -1.00 6.28
C HIS A 60 -0.81 -1.41 5.59
N ARG A 61 -0.41 -0.70 4.54
CA ARG A 61 0.76 -1.05 3.75
C ARG A 61 1.97 -0.23 4.16
N ILE A 62 3.14 -0.85 4.03
CA ILE A 62 4.43 -0.22 4.29
C ILE A 62 5.44 -0.64 3.22
N GLN A 63 6.02 0.32 2.50
CA GLN A 63 6.94 0.07 1.39
C GLN A 63 8.18 0.95 1.53
N PRO A 64 9.40 0.38 1.64
CA PRO A 64 10.62 1.16 1.64
C PRO A 64 10.94 1.67 0.24
N ASP A 65 11.53 2.87 0.15
CA ASP A 65 12.14 3.37 -1.07
C ASP A 65 13.68 3.15 -1.08
N ASN A 66 14.34 3.67 -2.12
CA ASN A 66 15.79 3.56 -2.27
C ASN A 66 16.57 4.69 -1.55
N TYR A 67 15.86 5.59 -0.84
CA TYR A 67 16.40 6.83 -0.26
C TYR A 67 16.31 6.85 1.27
N GLY A 68 15.90 5.74 1.89
CA GLY A 68 15.78 5.63 3.34
C GLY A 68 14.43 6.14 3.87
N ASN A 69 13.41 6.21 3.02
CA ASN A 69 12.06 6.50 3.47
C ASN A 69 11.17 5.26 3.43
N LEU A 70 10.12 5.28 4.24
CA LEU A 70 9.02 4.33 4.20
C LEU A 70 7.74 5.06 3.79
N TYR A 71 7.08 4.54 2.77
CA TYR A 71 5.73 4.93 2.41
C TYR A 71 4.75 4.07 3.20
N VAL A 72 3.85 4.70 3.95
CA VAL A 72 2.90 4.03 4.82
C VAL A 72 1.49 4.45 4.46
N SER A 73 0.58 3.51 4.27
CA SER A 73 -0.82 3.82 4.02
C SER A 73 -1.68 3.69 5.28
N SER A 74 -2.65 4.58 5.40
CA SER A 74 -3.76 4.52 6.36
C SER A 74 -5.05 4.27 5.60
N ARG A 75 -5.91 3.38 6.09
CA ARG A 75 -7.27 3.18 5.56
C ARG A 75 -8.26 4.23 6.06
N GLY A 76 -7.84 5.08 7.04
CA GLY A 76 -8.76 5.95 7.75
C GLY A 76 -9.76 5.16 8.60
N ASP A 77 -10.93 5.72 8.81
CA ASP A 77 -12.01 5.11 9.61
C ASP A 77 -13.19 4.63 8.74
N TYR A 78 -13.07 4.73 7.43
CA TYR A 78 -14.10 4.44 6.42
C TYR A 78 -15.31 5.40 6.43
N TYR A 79 -15.26 6.49 7.21
CA TYR A 79 -16.35 7.46 7.35
C TYR A 79 -15.87 8.90 7.17
N GLU A 80 -15.30 9.49 8.23
CA GLU A 80 -14.88 10.90 8.25
C GLU A 80 -13.41 11.10 7.96
N ILE A 81 -12.57 10.11 8.34
CA ILE A 81 -11.13 10.17 8.15
C ILE A 81 -10.77 9.36 6.89
N PRO A 82 -10.36 10.02 5.80
CA PRO A 82 -10.07 9.34 4.55
C PRO A 82 -8.76 8.53 4.62
N SER A 83 -8.63 7.59 3.68
CA SER A 83 -7.35 6.92 3.41
C SER A 83 -6.30 7.92 2.94
N LYS A 84 -5.06 7.75 3.41
CA LYS A 84 -3.93 8.63 3.09
C LYS A 84 -2.62 7.87 2.99
N THR A 85 -1.62 8.52 2.41
CA THR A 85 -0.24 8.03 2.34
C THR A 85 0.69 8.97 3.09
N PHE A 86 1.58 8.39 3.90
CA PHE A 86 2.56 9.10 4.73
C PHE A 86 3.98 8.67 4.36
N ILE A 87 4.96 9.51 4.65
CA ILE A 87 6.39 9.17 4.51
C ILE A 87 7.05 9.29 5.88
N ILE A 88 7.75 8.23 6.26
CA ILE A 88 8.63 8.18 7.43
C ILE A 88 10.08 8.22 6.93
N ASP A 89 10.91 9.08 7.51
CA ASP A 89 12.36 9.05 7.35
C ASP A 89 12.96 8.04 8.35
N THR A 90 13.62 6.99 7.83
CA THR A 90 14.16 5.92 8.68
C THR A 90 15.44 6.30 9.43
N SER A 91 16.05 7.43 9.10
CA SER A 91 17.23 7.96 9.82
C SER A 91 16.85 8.65 11.12
N THR A 92 15.65 9.25 11.18
CA THR A 92 15.10 9.93 12.36
C THR A 92 13.97 9.15 13.02
N ASP A 93 13.36 8.21 12.29
CA ASP A 93 12.11 7.51 12.65
C ASP A 93 10.97 8.50 12.92
N GLU A 94 10.78 9.46 12.03
CA GLU A 94 9.75 10.49 12.12
C GLU A 94 8.94 10.57 10.83
N VAL A 95 7.65 10.95 10.97
CA VAL A 95 6.81 11.27 9.81
C VAL A 95 7.27 12.62 9.26
N THR A 96 7.73 12.62 8.00
CA THR A 96 8.26 13.81 7.34
C THR A 96 7.36 14.38 6.27
N TYR A 97 6.36 13.63 5.83
CA TYR A 97 5.44 14.06 4.79
C TYR A 97 4.10 13.32 4.87
N GLU A 98 3.03 14.03 4.54
CA GLU A 98 1.68 13.52 4.35
C GLU A 98 1.18 13.97 2.98
N PHE A 99 0.68 13.04 2.18
CA PHE A 99 0.01 13.39 0.92
C PHE A 99 -1.44 13.77 1.23
N GLU A 100 -1.85 14.99 0.87
CA GLU A 100 -3.21 15.49 1.13
C GLU A 100 -4.29 14.71 0.38
N ASP A 101 -4.00 14.28 -0.86
CA ASP A 101 -4.93 13.59 -1.74
C ASP A 101 -4.22 12.43 -2.46
N LEU A 102 -3.83 11.40 -1.68
CA LEU A 102 -3.29 10.16 -2.20
C LEU A 102 -3.77 8.98 -1.37
N PRO A 103 -5.03 8.57 -1.58
CA PRO A 103 -5.54 7.35 -0.96
C PRO A 103 -4.79 6.11 -1.48
N ASN A 104 -4.61 5.10 -0.63
CA ASN A 104 -3.74 3.99 -0.94
C ASN A 104 -4.18 2.70 -0.24
N THR A 105 -4.72 1.77 -1.01
CA THR A 105 -5.07 0.43 -0.53
C THR A 105 -3.90 -0.54 -0.72
N HIS A 106 -3.16 -0.41 -1.83
CA HIS A 106 -1.99 -1.27 -2.10
C HIS A 106 -0.97 -0.54 -2.95
N MET A 107 0.31 -0.83 -2.72
CA MET A 107 1.42 -0.20 -3.44
C MET A 107 2.56 -1.18 -3.70
N THR A 108 3.36 -0.87 -4.72
CA THR A 108 4.59 -1.58 -5.04
C THR A 108 5.61 -0.63 -5.63
N LEU A 109 6.86 -0.79 -5.26
CA LEU A 109 7.96 0.03 -5.75
C LEU A 109 8.66 -0.63 -6.94
N CYS A 110 8.91 0.16 -7.98
CA CYS A 110 9.82 -0.19 -9.07
C CYS A 110 10.79 0.95 -9.32
N ARG A 111 12.06 0.77 -8.95
CA ARG A 111 13.08 1.83 -9.01
C ARG A 111 12.64 3.06 -8.20
N ASP A 112 12.46 4.22 -8.83
CA ASP A 112 12.01 5.46 -8.20
C ASP A 112 10.49 5.69 -8.37
N SER A 113 9.76 4.71 -8.87
CA SER A 113 8.32 4.79 -9.13
C SER A 113 7.54 3.92 -8.17
N LEU A 114 6.76 4.54 -7.30
CA LEU A 114 5.80 3.87 -6.43
C LEU A 114 4.47 3.81 -7.17
N PHE A 115 4.10 2.61 -7.62
CA PHE A 115 2.79 2.32 -8.19
C PHE A 115 1.81 2.01 -7.07
N LEU A 116 0.64 2.63 -7.11
CA LEU A 116 -0.40 2.37 -6.13
C LEU A 116 -1.80 2.45 -6.73
N TYR A 117 -2.73 1.79 -6.06
CA TYR A 117 -4.16 1.98 -6.28
C TYR A 117 -4.89 2.14 -4.95
N SER A 118 -6.06 2.76 -5.01
CA SER A 118 -7.02 2.78 -3.91
C SER A 118 -8.38 2.28 -4.35
N THR A 119 -9.06 1.59 -3.43
CA THR A 119 -10.49 1.27 -3.53
C THR A 119 -11.17 1.86 -2.32
N GLU A 120 -12.10 2.80 -2.55
CA GLU A 120 -12.81 3.51 -1.49
C GLU A 120 -14.31 3.49 -1.76
N TRP A 121 -15.10 3.34 -0.71
CA TRP A 121 -16.53 3.52 -0.78
C TRP A 121 -16.86 5.01 -0.81
N SER A 122 -17.63 5.44 -1.80
CA SER A 122 -18.14 6.82 -1.88
C SER A 122 -19.58 6.89 -1.36
N TYR A 123 -19.79 7.55 -0.25
CA TYR A 123 -21.15 7.82 0.27
C TYR A 123 -21.93 8.81 -0.60
N ILE A 124 -21.27 9.54 -1.51
CA ILE A 124 -21.93 10.48 -2.44
C ILE A 124 -22.59 9.72 -3.58
N THR A 125 -21.85 8.77 -4.17
CA THR A 125 -22.36 7.98 -5.31
C THR A 125 -22.99 6.66 -4.90
N ASN A 126 -22.83 6.24 -3.63
CA ASN A 126 -23.13 4.90 -3.13
C ASN A 126 -22.49 3.80 -3.96
N ASP A 127 -21.24 4.00 -4.32
CA ASP A 127 -20.47 3.08 -5.14
C ASP A 127 -18.98 3.09 -4.72
N TRP A 128 -18.24 2.07 -5.17
CA TRP A 128 -16.80 1.99 -5.00
C TRP A 128 -16.08 2.88 -6.00
N THR A 129 -15.19 3.71 -5.50
CA THR A 129 -14.26 4.48 -6.34
C THR A 129 -12.92 3.76 -6.40
N VAL A 130 -12.38 3.64 -7.60
CA VAL A 130 -11.04 3.10 -7.84
C VAL A 130 -10.17 4.20 -8.39
N SER A 131 -9.02 4.41 -7.79
CA SER A 131 -8.02 5.35 -8.27
C SER A 131 -6.65 4.69 -8.40
N TYR A 132 -5.83 5.23 -9.31
CA TYR A 132 -4.48 4.75 -9.58
C TYR A 132 -3.53 5.93 -9.57
N ALA A 133 -2.31 5.75 -9.06
CA ALA A 133 -1.26 6.76 -9.16
C ALA A 133 0.14 6.15 -9.27
N ILE A 134 1.05 6.92 -9.83
CA ILE A 134 2.49 6.71 -9.70
C ILE A 134 3.07 7.93 -9.01
N VAL A 135 3.84 7.69 -7.95
CA VAL A 135 4.63 8.71 -7.25
C VAL A 135 6.10 8.49 -7.57
N ASN A 136 6.81 9.57 -7.91
CA ASN A 136 8.26 9.55 -7.95
C ASN A 136 8.79 9.67 -6.51
N THR A 137 9.46 8.63 -6.00
CA THR A 137 9.89 8.58 -4.60
C THR A 137 11.05 9.52 -4.30
N ARG A 138 11.82 9.94 -5.32
CA ARG A 138 12.91 10.91 -5.17
C ARG A 138 12.39 12.35 -4.99
N THR A 139 11.40 12.74 -5.82
CA THR A 139 10.85 14.11 -5.80
C THR A 139 9.59 14.24 -4.95
N ARG A 140 8.97 13.11 -4.57
CA ARG A 140 7.68 13.02 -3.88
C ARG A 140 6.50 13.58 -4.70
N GLU A 141 6.67 13.69 -6.02
CA GLU A 141 5.66 14.19 -6.93
C GLU A 141 4.77 13.07 -7.47
N ILE A 142 3.48 13.35 -7.60
CA ILE A 142 2.55 12.44 -8.30
C ILE A 142 2.77 12.61 -9.80
N VAL A 143 3.38 11.60 -10.42
CA VAL A 143 3.71 11.59 -11.86
C VAL A 143 2.47 11.44 -12.72
N THR A 144 1.55 10.59 -12.28
CA THR A 144 0.27 10.36 -12.97
C THR A 144 -0.77 9.83 -12.00
N ARG A 145 -2.04 10.16 -12.26
CA ARG A 145 -3.19 9.60 -11.54
C ARG A 145 -3.91 8.49 -12.32
N ASN A 146 -3.34 8.05 -13.41
CA ASN A 146 -3.73 6.83 -14.12
C ASN A 146 -2.57 6.32 -14.97
N PHE A 147 -2.11 5.11 -14.70
CA PHE A 147 -1.05 4.45 -15.43
C PHE A 147 -1.55 3.35 -16.37
N ILE A 148 -2.85 3.01 -16.33
CA ILE A 148 -3.50 2.13 -17.32
C ILE A 148 -4.06 3.02 -18.43
N LYS A 149 -3.56 2.88 -19.66
CA LYS A 149 -3.81 3.85 -20.75
C LYS A 149 -4.75 3.39 -21.85
N ASP A 150 -5.19 2.12 -21.81
CA ASP A 150 -6.03 1.53 -22.87
C ASP A 150 -7.53 1.37 -22.49
N GLY A 151 -7.93 1.98 -21.37
CA GLY A 151 -9.31 1.90 -20.89
C GLY A 151 -9.64 0.61 -20.13
N THR A 152 -8.64 -0.26 -19.87
CA THR A 152 -8.86 -1.48 -19.09
C THR A 152 -9.21 -1.16 -17.64
N GLU A 153 -8.76 -0.04 -17.09
CA GLU A 153 -9.07 0.43 -15.72
C GLU A 153 -10.59 0.53 -15.48
N LYS A 154 -11.37 0.85 -16.50
CA LYS A 154 -12.84 0.92 -16.42
C LYS A 154 -13.52 -0.45 -16.33
N ARG A 155 -12.78 -1.52 -16.60
CA ARG A 155 -13.27 -2.91 -16.57
C ARG A 155 -12.78 -3.67 -15.35
N ILE A 156 -11.75 -3.20 -14.68
CA ILE A 156 -11.29 -3.70 -13.39
C ILE A 156 -12.30 -3.23 -12.34
N GLN A 157 -13.02 -4.19 -11.76
CA GLN A 157 -14.08 -3.91 -10.80
C GLN A 157 -13.51 -3.68 -9.41
N THR A 158 -12.62 -4.59 -8.97
CA THR A 158 -12.01 -4.55 -7.63
C THR A 158 -10.54 -4.91 -7.75
N PRO A 159 -9.65 -3.93 -7.94
CA PRO A 159 -8.22 -4.20 -7.91
C PRO A 159 -7.84 -4.75 -6.54
N TYR A 160 -7.08 -5.85 -6.54
CA TYR A 160 -6.77 -6.59 -5.32
C TYR A 160 -5.28 -6.76 -5.05
N GLY A 161 -4.46 -6.82 -6.10
CA GLY A 161 -3.01 -6.87 -6.00
C GLY A 161 -2.36 -6.11 -7.14
N ILE A 162 -1.16 -5.60 -6.90
CA ILE A 162 -0.32 -4.94 -7.89
C ILE A 162 1.13 -5.39 -7.73
N ALA A 163 1.80 -5.68 -8.84
CA ALA A 163 3.22 -5.99 -8.87
C ALA A 163 3.85 -5.42 -10.13
N VAL A 164 5.12 -5.06 -10.06
CA VAL A 164 5.89 -4.54 -11.19
C VAL A 164 7.15 -5.37 -11.38
N ASN A 165 7.43 -5.77 -12.62
CA ASN A 165 8.69 -6.42 -12.98
C ASN A 165 9.81 -5.35 -13.06
N PRO A 166 10.81 -5.36 -12.17
CA PRO A 166 11.83 -4.30 -12.12
C PRO A 166 12.76 -4.29 -13.35
N ASN A 167 12.83 -5.39 -14.10
CA ASN A 167 13.68 -5.49 -15.28
C ASN A 167 13.01 -4.94 -16.55
N THR A 168 11.70 -5.24 -16.71
CA THR A 168 10.97 -4.89 -17.95
C THR A 168 10.07 -3.67 -17.77
N GLY A 169 9.70 -3.30 -16.54
CA GLY A 169 8.70 -2.28 -16.25
C GLY A 169 7.27 -2.73 -16.52
N GLU A 170 7.06 -3.99 -16.92
CA GLU A 170 5.72 -4.58 -17.03
C GLU A 170 5.08 -4.65 -15.66
N PHE A 171 3.79 -4.37 -15.59
CA PHE A 171 3.08 -4.45 -14.32
C PHE A 171 1.84 -5.36 -14.42
N LEU A 172 1.51 -5.92 -13.28
CA LEU A 172 0.41 -6.86 -13.09
C LEU A 172 -0.60 -6.23 -12.15
N VAL A 173 -1.89 -6.36 -12.48
CA VAL A 173 -3.00 -5.98 -11.60
C VAL A 173 -3.98 -7.14 -11.55
N THR A 174 -4.37 -7.54 -10.35
CA THR A 174 -5.45 -8.52 -10.18
C THR A 174 -6.78 -7.83 -9.95
N ASP A 175 -7.85 -8.41 -10.47
CA ASP A 175 -9.23 -8.00 -10.28
C ASP A 175 -10.01 -9.10 -9.56
N ALA A 176 -10.39 -8.87 -8.31
CA ALA A 176 -11.19 -9.80 -7.51
C ALA A 176 -12.68 -9.76 -7.85
N LYS A 177 -13.10 -8.83 -8.70
CA LYS A 177 -14.50 -8.61 -9.10
C LYS A 177 -15.44 -8.45 -7.90
N ASP A 178 -16.28 -9.43 -7.64
CA ASP A 178 -17.25 -9.46 -6.55
C ASP A 178 -16.84 -10.42 -5.41
N TYR A 179 -15.58 -10.86 -5.39
CA TYR A 179 -15.01 -11.85 -4.45
C TYR A 179 -15.62 -13.26 -4.52
N VAL A 180 -16.58 -13.50 -5.38
CA VAL A 180 -17.28 -14.79 -5.55
C VAL A 180 -16.94 -15.45 -6.88
N ARG A 181 -17.00 -14.69 -7.97
CA ARG A 181 -16.61 -15.15 -9.31
C ARG A 181 -15.10 -15.25 -9.44
N ALA A 182 -14.66 -16.09 -10.36
CA ALA A 182 -13.25 -16.17 -10.74
C ALA A 182 -12.71 -14.77 -11.13
N GLY A 183 -11.61 -14.40 -10.51
CA GLY A 183 -10.92 -13.14 -10.75
C GLY A 183 -10.20 -13.11 -12.10
N THR A 184 -9.46 -12.05 -12.31
CA THR A 184 -8.65 -11.88 -13.52
C THR A 184 -7.30 -11.29 -13.17
N LEU A 185 -6.23 -11.83 -13.73
CA LEU A 185 -4.91 -11.22 -13.73
C LEU A 185 -4.70 -10.51 -15.07
N HIS A 186 -4.39 -9.24 -15.01
CA HIS A 186 -4.05 -8.41 -16.17
C HIS A 186 -2.55 -8.10 -16.17
N CYS A 187 -1.91 -8.22 -17.32
CA CYS A 187 -0.53 -7.78 -17.55
C CYS A 187 -0.51 -6.60 -18.51
N PHE A 188 0.23 -5.58 -18.16
CA PHE A 188 0.41 -4.35 -18.92
C PHE A 188 1.88 -4.15 -19.28
N GLY A 189 2.12 -3.53 -20.43
CA GLY A 189 3.43 -2.98 -20.76
C GLY A 189 3.78 -1.74 -19.92
N PRO A 190 5.04 -1.29 -19.93
CA PRO A 190 5.44 -0.07 -19.24
C PRO A 190 4.77 1.20 -19.80
N ASP A 191 4.19 1.11 -20.99
CA ASP A 191 3.37 2.15 -21.63
C ASP A 191 1.93 2.21 -21.12
N GLY A 192 1.53 1.26 -20.26
CA GLY A 192 0.17 1.17 -19.71
C GLY A 192 -0.84 0.45 -20.62
N ILE A 193 -0.36 -0.16 -21.70
CA ILE A 193 -1.22 -0.93 -22.63
C ILE A 193 -1.25 -2.38 -22.20
N ARG A 194 -2.45 -2.96 -22.13
CA ARG A 194 -2.64 -4.35 -21.74
C ARG A 194 -2.06 -5.31 -22.79
N LYS A 195 -1.20 -6.19 -22.34
CA LYS A 195 -0.60 -7.25 -23.16
C LYS A 195 -1.46 -8.51 -23.21
N TRP A 196 -1.93 -8.94 -22.03
CA TRP A 196 -2.77 -10.13 -21.89
C TRP A 196 -3.59 -10.10 -20.60
N SER A 197 -4.55 -11.00 -20.51
CA SER A 197 -5.31 -11.27 -19.29
C SER A 197 -5.62 -12.75 -19.20
N ILE A 198 -5.61 -13.29 -17.99
CA ILE A 198 -5.99 -14.68 -17.71
C ILE A 198 -6.98 -14.73 -16.55
N SER A 199 -7.87 -15.71 -16.57
CA SER A 199 -8.74 -16.01 -15.44
C SER A 199 -7.95 -16.64 -14.31
N THR A 200 -8.27 -16.26 -13.07
CA THR A 200 -7.66 -16.80 -11.85
C THR A 200 -8.72 -17.51 -11.00
N GLY A 201 -8.33 -18.00 -9.82
CA GLY A 201 -9.30 -18.37 -8.79
C GLY A 201 -10.03 -17.15 -8.23
N ASN A 202 -10.88 -17.39 -7.23
CA ASN A 202 -11.52 -16.33 -6.48
C ASN A 202 -10.46 -15.63 -5.63
N ILE A 203 -10.57 -14.31 -5.50
CA ILE A 203 -9.65 -13.48 -4.68
C ILE A 203 -8.18 -13.76 -5.08
N PRO A 204 -7.77 -13.29 -6.27
CA PRO A 204 -6.43 -13.56 -6.83
C PRO A 204 -5.32 -12.76 -6.14
#